data_9d470962ebb050a04600cdab6017bfcb
#
_entry.id   9d470962ebb050a04600cdab6017bfcb
#
_cell.length_a   1.000
_cell.length_b   1.000
_cell.length_c   1.000
_cell.angle_alpha   90.00
_cell.angle_beta   90.00
_cell.angle_gamma   90.00
#
_symmetry.space_group_name_H-M   'P 1'
#
loop_
_entity.id
_entity.type
_entity.pdbx_description
1 polymer ?
#
loop_
_entity_poly.entity_id
_entity_poly.type
_entity_poly.pdbx_seq_one_letter_code
_entity_poly.pdbx_strand_id
1 'polypeptide(L)'
;GEKRFELEPGEIYEAYPPAGMVSDYGVTLPHIIFYKKAYPWDRRIGGGPALRENTPVKNQTPWIALLLFDEDEEPKLSEVTLQKLLNKEEKCFFPLAGTGLQPGEDWENTCSVIRMSPELFKKAVPMEAELPWLAHVRITDLHERPDNIIAHPGYFGVIVCSRFPQAVDRTVRCTAHLVSLEGFSGYLPGGREEAWKNEDWIQMVSLYHWEFSSRKSSEESFRTLTEKLDSGRLSLYQSGEPLPGGPAHAVER
;
A
#
# COMPACT_ATOMS: atom_id res chain seq x y z
N GLY A 1 -20.46 -9.41 8.50
CA GLY A 1 -20.00 -8.04 8.64
C GLY A 1 -18.50 -8.03 8.50
N GLU A 2 -17.98 -7.01 7.83
CA GLU A 2 -16.54 -6.91 7.61
C GLU A 2 -15.81 -6.72 8.93
N LYS A 3 -14.74 -7.47 9.09
CA LYS A 3 -13.90 -7.43 10.28
C LYS A 3 -13.10 -6.11 10.31
N ARG A 4 -13.03 -5.45 11.45
CA ARG A 4 -12.35 -4.15 11.58
C ARG A 4 -10.82 -4.26 11.77
N PHE A 5 -10.33 -5.45 12.12
CA PHE A 5 -8.93 -5.68 12.47
C PHE A 5 -8.24 -6.71 11.58
N GLU A 6 -8.91 -7.18 10.55
CA GLU A 6 -8.42 -8.20 9.64
C GLU A 6 -8.85 -7.88 8.21
N LEU A 7 -7.96 -8.10 7.27
CA LEU A 7 -8.23 -8.05 5.84
C LEU A 7 -8.61 -9.46 5.38
N GLU A 8 -9.75 -9.60 4.71
CA GLU A 8 -10.17 -10.90 4.16
C GLU A 8 -9.19 -11.35 3.06
N PRO A 9 -8.80 -12.63 3.03
CA PRO A 9 -8.00 -13.18 1.96
C PRO A 9 -8.66 -12.95 0.59
N GLY A 10 -7.89 -12.42 -0.37
CA GLY A 10 -8.40 -12.15 -1.72
C GLY A 10 -9.04 -10.76 -1.93
N GLU A 11 -9.09 -9.90 -0.92
CA GLU A 11 -9.53 -8.51 -1.08
C GLU A 11 -8.54 -7.67 -1.90
N ILE A 12 -7.25 -7.97 -1.81
CA ILE A 12 -6.20 -7.25 -2.52
C ILE A 12 -6.06 -7.81 -3.94
N TYR A 13 -6.20 -6.94 -4.93
CA TYR A 13 -5.89 -7.24 -6.32
C TYR A 13 -4.39 -7.10 -6.60
N GLU A 14 -3.77 -5.98 -6.14
CA GLU A 14 -2.36 -5.66 -6.38
C GLU A 14 -1.84 -4.70 -5.31
N ALA A 15 -0.57 -4.86 -4.95
CA ALA A 15 0.19 -3.89 -4.17
C ALA A 15 1.43 -3.45 -4.97
N TYR A 16 1.68 -2.15 -5.03
CA TYR A 16 2.81 -1.57 -5.76
C TYR A 16 3.58 -0.58 -4.87
N PRO A 17 4.92 -0.58 -4.88
CA PRO A 17 5.83 -1.50 -5.59
C PRO A 17 5.64 -2.97 -5.19
N PRO A 18 5.94 -3.94 -6.10
CA PRO A 18 5.79 -5.36 -5.76
C PRO A 18 6.71 -5.76 -4.60
N ALA A 19 6.24 -6.67 -3.75
CA ALA A 19 6.99 -7.17 -2.62
C ALA A 19 8.35 -7.76 -3.03
N GLY A 20 9.41 -7.45 -2.28
CA GLY A 20 10.77 -7.93 -2.50
C GLY A 20 11.51 -7.33 -3.70
N MET A 21 10.88 -6.47 -4.48
CA MET A 21 11.50 -5.85 -5.66
C MET A 21 12.41 -4.67 -5.28
N VAL A 22 13.45 -4.47 -6.11
CA VAL A 22 14.40 -3.36 -6.01
C VAL A 22 14.37 -2.57 -7.31
N SER A 23 14.07 -1.28 -7.24
CA SER A 23 14.08 -0.38 -8.40
C SER A 23 14.15 1.08 -7.95
N ASP A 24 14.12 2.02 -8.91
CA ASP A 24 13.95 3.43 -8.62
C ASP A 24 12.45 3.75 -8.47
N TYR A 25 12.02 3.85 -7.21
CA TYR A 25 10.63 4.19 -6.87
C TYR A 25 10.47 5.62 -6.36
N GLY A 26 11.53 6.44 -6.42
CA GLY A 26 11.52 7.80 -5.88
C GLY A 26 10.50 8.76 -6.48
N VAL A 27 9.93 8.41 -7.64
CA VAL A 27 8.89 9.20 -8.32
C VAL A 27 7.55 8.48 -8.39
N THR A 28 7.40 7.37 -7.69
CA THR A 28 6.17 6.56 -7.71
C THR A 28 5.61 6.42 -6.30
N LEU A 29 4.39 6.88 -6.10
CA LEU A 29 3.70 6.69 -4.83
C LEU A 29 3.27 5.22 -4.68
N PRO A 30 3.63 4.55 -3.57
CA PRO A 30 3.10 3.24 -3.26
C PRO A 30 1.57 3.26 -3.24
N HIS A 31 0.95 2.20 -3.73
CA HIS A 31 -0.50 2.07 -3.75
C HIS A 31 -0.95 0.63 -3.65
N ILE A 32 -2.17 0.44 -3.23
CA ILE A 32 -2.84 -0.85 -3.11
C ILE A 32 -4.18 -0.80 -3.83
N ILE A 33 -4.49 -1.84 -4.57
CA ILE A 33 -5.70 -1.99 -5.37
C ILE A 33 -6.53 -3.12 -4.78
N PHE A 34 -7.82 -2.89 -4.56
CA PHE A 34 -8.77 -3.84 -4.02
C PHE A 34 -9.75 -4.30 -5.08
N TYR A 35 -10.09 -5.59 -5.07
CA TYR A 35 -11.18 -6.11 -5.91
C TYR A 35 -12.51 -5.42 -5.64
N LYS A 36 -12.77 -5.06 -4.38
CA LYS A 36 -13.99 -4.39 -3.97
C LYS A 36 -13.81 -2.87 -4.05
N LYS A 37 -14.54 -2.23 -4.97
CA LYS A 37 -14.46 -0.78 -5.19
C LYS A 37 -14.78 0.06 -3.94
N ALA A 38 -15.67 -0.45 -3.07
CA ALA A 38 -16.15 0.26 -1.90
C ALA A 38 -15.27 0.04 -0.66
N TYR A 39 -14.31 -0.91 -0.70
CA TYR A 39 -13.53 -1.31 0.47
C TYR A 39 -12.96 -0.12 1.27
N PRO A 40 -12.38 0.95 0.68
CA PRO A 40 -11.90 2.10 1.43
C PRO A 40 -12.97 2.83 2.26
N TRP A 41 -14.25 2.61 1.96
CA TRP A 41 -15.39 3.30 2.58
C TRP A 41 -16.41 2.36 3.23
N ASP A 42 -16.11 1.07 3.35
CA ASP A 42 -17.00 0.08 3.96
C ASP A 42 -17.19 0.28 5.47
N ARG A 43 -16.28 1.03 6.08
CA ARG A 43 -16.35 1.46 7.48
C ARG A 43 -16.11 2.96 7.58
N ARG A 44 -16.30 3.51 8.77
CA ARG A 44 -16.11 4.95 9.04
C ARG A 44 -14.89 5.17 9.91
N ILE A 45 -14.14 6.22 9.62
CA ILE A 45 -13.01 6.64 10.45
C ILE A 45 -13.42 6.92 11.91
N GLY A 46 -14.66 7.39 12.15
CA GLY A 46 -15.21 7.58 13.49
C GLY A 46 -15.72 6.31 14.18
N GLY A 47 -15.62 5.17 13.50
CA GLY A 47 -16.06 3.85 13.98
C GLY A 47 -17.39 3.40 13.39
N GLY A 48 -17.52 2.07 13.28
CA GLY A 48 -18.71 1.38 12.79
C GLY A 48 -18.80 1.25 11.27
N PRO A 49 -19.82 0.51 10.79
CA PRO A 49 -20.03 0.25 9.36
C PRO A 49 -20.34 1.54 8.59
N ALA A 50 -20.14 1.49 7.28
CA ALA A 50 -20.51 2.57 6.37
C ALA A 50 -21.95 3.03 6.56
N LEU A 51 -22.21 4.29 6.29
CA LEU A 51 -23.58 4.81 6.19
C LEU A 51 -24.21 4.16 4.95
N ARG A 52 -25.49 3.71 5.10
CA ARG A 52 -26.23 2.97 4.06
C ARG A 52 -26.09 3.60 2.66
N GLU A 53 -26.23 2.79 1.62
CA GLU A 53 -25.94 2.98 0.19
C GLU A 53 -26.39 4.31 -0.48
N ASN A 54 -27.23 5.11 0.15
CA ASN A 54 -27.75 6.36 -0.44
C ASN A 54 -26.98 7.63 0.00
N THR A 55 -25.90 7.48 0.77
CA THR A 55 -25.04 8.64 1.08
C THR A 55 -24.09 8.86 -0.09
N PRO A 56 -24.10 10.03 -0.75
CA PRO A 56 -23.18 10.29 -1.85
C PRO A 56 -21.74 10.05 -1.40
N VAL A 57 -21.00 9.23 -2.14
CA VAL A 57 -19.56 8.92 -1.90
C VAL A 57 -18.70 10.19 -2.00
N LYS A 58 -19.25 11.27 -2.50
CA LYS A 58 -18.63 12.57 -2.61
C LYS A 58 -18.32 13.09 -1.20
N ASN A 59 -17.09 12.95 -0.74
CA ASN A 59 -16.52 13.41 0.55
C ASN A 59 -16.55 12.39 1.71
N GLN A 60 -16.68 11.10 1.46
CA GLN A 60 -16.47 10.14 2.54
C GLN A 60 -14.96 9.95 2.76
N THR A 61 -14.52 10.20 3.98
CA THR A 61 -13.15 9.91 4.40
C THR A 61 -12.95 8.40 4.46
N PRO A 62 -11.93 7.83 3.80
CA PRO A 62 -11.65 6.40 3.88
C PRO A 62 -11.29 6.03 5.33
N TRP A 63 -11.62 4.80 5.73
CA TRP A 63 -11.30 4.27 7.05
C TRP A 63 -9.93 3.62 7.14
N ILE A 64 -9.21 3.57 6.03
CA ILE A 64 -7.87 2.99 5.88
C ILE A 64 -6.93 4.00 5.24
N ALA A 65 -5.64 3.87 5.53
CA ALA A 65 -4.57 4.61 4.87
C ALA A 65 -3.38 3.70 4.58
N LEU A 66 -2.61 4.06 3.56
CA LEU A 66 -1.34 3.41 3.26
C LEU A 66 -0.20 4.29 3.76
N LEU A 67 0.58 3.76 4.70
CA LEU A 67 1.74 4.41 5.29
C LEU A 67 3.03 3.80 4.74
N LEU A 68 4.05 4.62 4.56
CA LEU A 68 5.37 4.21 4.11
C LEU A 68 6.42 4.60 5.16
N PHE A 69 7.29 3.65 5.46
CA PHE A 69 8.41 3.83 6.36
C PHE A 69 9.70 3.38 5.69
N ASP A 70 10.73 4.19 5.81
CA ASP A 70 12.09 3.80 5.44
C ASP A 70 12.74 3.02 6.59
N GLU A 71 13.83 2.31 6.32
CA GLU A 71 14.52 1.46 7.30
C GLU A 71 14.93 2.18 8.59
N ASP A 72 15.16 3.50 8.54
CA ASP A 72 15.50 4.32 9.71
C ASP A 72 14.28 4.78 10.52
N GLU A 73 13.08 4.58 9.98
CA GLU A 73 11.80 5.02 10.56
C GLU A 73 10.92 3.85 11.02
N GLU A 74 11.37 2.63 10.92
CA GLU A 74 10.57 1.41 11.04
C GLU A 74 9.78 1.36 12.35
N PRO A 75 8.43 1.33 12.30
CA PRO A 75 7.60 1.18 13.48
C PRO A 75 7.73 -0.23 14.05
N LYS A 76 7.45 -0.39 15.35
CA LYS A 76 7.46 -1.72 15.98
C LYS A 76 6.23 -2.51 15.56
N LEU A 77 6.41 -3.50 14.69
CA LEU A 77 5.36 -4.45 14.31
C LEU A 77 5.26 -5.57 15.35
N SER A 78 4.05 -5.91 15.77
CA SER A 78 3.77 -7.05 16.65
C SER A 78 2.37 -7.60 16.41
N GLU A 79 2.17 -8.87 16.79
CA GLU A 79 0.85 -9.50 16.83
C GLU A 79 0.30 -9.46 18.26
N VAL A 80 -0.96 -9.11 18.41
CA VAL A 80 -1.64 -9.00 19.71
C VAL A 80 -3.04 -9.59 19.63
N THR A 81 -3.54 -10.10 20.77
CA THR A 81 -4.96 -10.49 20.88
C THR A 81 -5.85 -9.26 20.96
N LEU A 82 -7.14 -9.39 20.60
CA LEU A 82 -8.11 -8.31 20.75
C LEU A 82 -8.28 -7.91 22.20
N GLN A 83 -8.13 -8.86 23.13
CA GLN A 83 -8.11 -8.56 24.57
C GLN A 83 -7.01 -7.55 24.91
N LYS A 84 -5.80 -7.75 24.40
CA LYS A 84 -4.66 -6.84 24.63
C LYS A 84 -4.84 -5.54 23.86
N LEU A 85 -5.30 -5.60 22.62
CA LEU A 85 -5.50 -4.44 21.74
C LEU A 85 -6.49 -3.44 22.36
N LEU A 86 -7.63 -3.93 22.86
CA LEU A 86 -8.71 -3.10 23.36
C LEU A 86 -8.56 -2.71 24.84
N ASN A 87 -7.59 -3.28 25.55
CA ASN A 87 -7.23 -2.81 26.88
C ASN A 87 -6.51 -1.47 26.80
N LYS A 88 -6.78 -0.60 27.78
CA LYS A 88 -6.00 0.62 27.94
C LYS A 88 -4.61 0.27 28.44
N GLU A 89 -3.61 0.74 27.72
CA GLU A 89 -2.20 0.63 28.08
C GLU A 89 -1.69 2.01 28.50
N GLU A 90 -0.95 2.09 29.59
CA GLU A 90 -0.36 3.35 30.05
C GLU A 90 0.65 3.86 29.01
N LYS A 91 0.59 5.17 28.75
CA LYS A 91 1.45 5.86 27.77
C LYS A 91 1.41 5.31 26.33
N CYS A 92 0.28 4.69 25.98
CA CYS A 92 0.03 4.22 24.62
C CYS A 92 -1.33 4.72 24.15
N PHE A 93 -1.34 5.57 23.13
CA PHE A 93 -2.57 6.05 22.54
C PHE A 93 -3.09 5.05 21.50
N PHE A 94 -4.29 4.57 21.74
CA PHE A 94 -5.10 3.83 20.78
C PHE A 94 -6.56 4.22 20.96
N PRO A 95 -7.22 4.84 19.97
CA PRO A 95 -8.54 5.47 20.18
C PRO A 95 -9.66 4.48 20.50
N LEU A 96 -9.51 3.20 20.14
CA LEU A 96 -10.49 2.16 20.47
C LEU A 96 -10.20 1.45 21.81
N ALA A 97 -9.15 1.84 22.54
CA ALA A 97 -8.86 1.28 23.85
C ALA A 97 -10.01 1.53 24.83
N GLY A 98 -10.45 0.47 25.52
CA GLY A 98 -11.60 0.47 26.42
C GLY A 98 -12.95 0.26 25.74
N THR A 99 -12.98 0.00 24.41
CA THR A 99 -14.21 -0.41 23.71
C THR A 99 -14.40 -1.93 23.78
N GLY A 100 -15.64 -2.39 23.56
CA GLY A 100 -15.99 -3.81 23.50
C GLY A 100 -15.80 -4.44 22.12
N LEU A 101 -15.98 -5.75 22.08
CA LEU A 101 -16.03 -6.54 20.84
C LEU A 101 -17.26 -6.19 20.01
N GLN A 102 -17.12 -6.32 18.70
CA GLN A 102 -18.25 -6.28 17.76
C GLN A 102 -18.77 -7.70 17.48
N PRO A 103 -19.99 -7.86 16.93
CA PRO A 103 -20.51 -9.17 16.57
C PRO A 103 -19.56 -9.93 15.63
N GLY A 104 -19.22 -11.16 16.01
CA GLY A 104 -18.29 -12.02 15.26
C GLY A 104 -16.81 -11.90 15.65
N GLU A 105 -16.48 -11.04 16.60
CA GLU A 105 -15.13 -10.95 17.19
C GLU A 105 -15.05 -11.80 18.47
N ASP A 106 -13.86 -12.29 18.76
CA ASP A 106 -13.50 -13.02 19.99
C ASP A 106 -12.25 -12.38 20.62
N TRP A 107 -12.17 -12.39 21.96
CA TRP A 107 -11.03 -11.84 22.69
C TRP A 107 -9.69 -12.48 22.34
N GLU A 108 -9.72 -13.76 21.95
CA GLU A 108 -8.53 -14.54 21.55
C GLU A 108 -8.13 -14.33 20.07
N ASN A 109 -8.99 -13.70 19.25
CA ASN A 109 -8.59 -13.34 17.89
C ASN A 109 -7.37 -12.43 17.93
N THR A 110 -6.44 -12.63 17.00
CA THR A 110 -5.22 -11.84 16.90
C THR A 110 -5.29 -10.87 15.73
N CYS A 111 -4.52 -9.80 15.82
CA CYS A 111 -4.30 -8.86 14.73
C CYS A 111 -2.88 -8.29 14.81
N SER A 112 -2.38 -7.83 13.67
CA SER A 112 -1.11 -7.12 13.60
C SER A 112 -1.28 -5.66 13.98
N VAL A 113 -0.36 -5.13 14.79
CA VAL A 113 -0.31 -3.73 15.17
C VAL A 113 1.07 -3.15 14.92
N ILE A 114 1.11 -1.87 14.59
CA ILE A 114 2.34 -1.09 14.57
C ILE A 114 2.29 -0.05 15.67
N ARG A 115 3.45 0.18 16.32
CA ARG A 115 3.65 1.21 17.34
C ARG A 115 4.75 2.15 16.89
N MET A 116 4.49 3.43 17.00
CA MET A 116 5.42 4.49 16.63
C MET A 116 5.40 5.63 17.64
N SER A 117 6.48 6.42 17.66
CA SER A 117 6.50 7.64 18.47
C SER A 117 5.52 8.70 17.94
N PRO A 118 5.08 9.65 18.78
CA PRO A 118 4.28 10.80 18.33
C PRO A 118 4.91 11.58 17.18
N GLU A 119 6.24 11.74 17.17
CA GLU A 119 6.96 12.44 16.11
C GLU A 119 6.85 11.69 14.78
N LEU A 120 7.05 10.36 14.81
CA LEU A 120 6.93 9.53 13.62
C LEU A 120 5.49 9.51 13.12
N PHE A 121 4.51 9.41 14.02
CA PHE A 121 3.09 9.49 13.69
C PHE A 121 2.76 10.79 12.95
N LYS A 122 3.19 11.92 13.49
CA LYS A 122 2.97 13.23 12.88
C LYS A 122 3.64 13.37 11.51
N LYS A 123 4.77 12.71 11.31
CA LYS A 123 5.54 12.74 10.05
C LYS A 123 4.96 11.81 8.98
N ALA A 124 4.52 10.62 9.36
CA ALA A 124 4.20 9.55 8.43
C ALA A 124 2.70 9.42 8.10
N VAL A 125 1.83 9.86 9.02
CA VAL A 125 0.37 9.70 8.87
C VAL A 125 -0.22 10.98 8.26
N PRO A 126 -1.06 10.85 7.22
CA PRO A 126 -1.70 12.01 6.59
C PRO A 126 -2.72 12.67 7.53
N MET A 127 -2.95 13.96 7.32
CA MET A 127 -4.05 14.69 7.97
C MET A 127 -5.41 14.16 7.48
N GLU A 128 -6.44 14.27 8.33
CA GLU A 128 -7.79 13.80 7.98
C GLU A 128 -8.32 14.44 6.69
N ALA A 129 -8.01 15.71 6.46
CA ALA A 129 -8.40 16.45 5.26
C ALA A 129 -7.73 15.96 3.95
N GLU A 130 -6.61 15.25 4.06
CA GLU A 130 -5.87 14.70 2.91
C GLU A 130 -6.42 13.33 2.47
N LEU A 131 -7.01 12.57 3.40
CA LEU A 131 -7.46 11.19 3.14
C LEU A 131 -8.41 11.03 1.95
N PRO A 132 -9.39 11.93 1.71
CA PRO A 132 -10.26 11.82 0.54
C PRO A 132 -9.52 11.90 -0.80
N TRP A 133 -8.33 12.50 -0.84
CA TRP A 133 -7.50 12.60 -2.05
C TRP A 133 -6.61 11.37 -2.27
N LEU A 134 -6.41 10.57 -1.22
CA LEU A 134 -5.58 9.37 -1.24
C LEU A 134 -6.39 8.10 -1.55
N ALA A 135 -7.70 8.22 -1.74
CA ALA A 135 -8.59 7.11 -2.05
C ALA A 135 -9.45 7.41 -3.26
N HIS A 136 -9.54 6.47 -4.20
CA HIS A 136 -10.36 6.63 -5.39
C HIS A 136 -10.85 5.29 -5.94
N VAL A 137 -11.78 5.35 -6.88
CA VAL A 137 -12.22 4.18 -7.65
C VAL A 137 -11.60 4.24 -9.04
N ARG A 138 -10.91 3.18 -9.43
CA ARG A 138 -10.41 2.99 -10.78
C ARG A 138 -11.39 2.14 -11.58
N ILE A 139 -11.67 2.57 -12.79
CA ILE A 139 -12.50 1.83 -13.75
C ILE A 139 -11.56 1.36 -14.86
N THR A 140 -11.56 0.05 -15.14
CA THR A 140 -10.86 -0.52 -16.30
C THR A 140 -11.88 -1.01 -17.30
N ASP A 141 -11.77 -0.51 -18.54
CA ASP A 141 -12.52 -1.06 -19.66
C ASP A 141 -11.72 -2.22 -20.26
N LEU A 142 -12.30 -3.41 -20.22
CA LEU A 142 -11.67 -4.63 -20.74
C LEU A 142 -12.07 -4.94 -22.18
N HIS A 143 -12.79 -4.02 -22.87
CA HIS A 143 -13.27 -4.26 -24.24
C HIS A 143 -12.18 -4.41 -25.30
N GLU A 144 -10.93 -4.04 -25.00
CA GLU A 144 -9.82 -4.12 -25.97
C GLU A 144 -9.09 -5.47 -25.99
N ARG A 145 -9.49 -6.46 -25.18
CA ARG A 145 -8.89 -7.81 -25.23
C ARG A 145 -9.87 -8.80 -25.86
N PRO A 146 -9.60 -9.25 -27.13
CA PRO A 146 -10.51 -10.12 -27.86
C PRO A 146 -10.72 -11.51 -27.23
N ASP A 147 -9.89 -11.92 -26.26
CA ASP A 147 -9.93 -13.24 -25.65
C ASP A 147 -10.61 -13.28 -24.27
N ASN A 148 -11.16 -12.15 -23.78
CA ASN A 148 -11.77 -12.09 -22.45
C ASN A 148 -13.28 -12.31 -22.52
N ILE A 149 -13.71 -13.46 -22.02
CA ILE A 149 -15.11 -13.87 -21.83
C ILE A 149 -15.85 -13.02 -20.77
N ILE A 150 -15.15 -12.14 -20.04
CA ILE A 150 -15.71 -11.28 -19.00
C ILE A 150 -15.74 -9.83 -19.48
N ALA A 151 -16.82 -9.50 -20.18
CA ALA A 151 -17.08 -8.16 -20.74
C ALA A 151 -17.70 -7.20 -19.71
N HIS A 152 -17.23 -7.16 -18.47
CA HIS A 152 -17.69 -6.17 -17.51
C HIS A 152 -16.56 -5.22 -17.14
N PRO A 153 -16.81 -3.88 -17.12
CA PRO A 153 -15.82 -2.94 -16.62
C PRO A 153 -15.48 -3.31 -15.17
N GLY A 154 -14.19 -3.54 -14.91
CA GLY A 154 -13.70 -3.77 -13.55
C GLY A 154 -13.69 -2.48 -12.77
N TYR A 155 -14.32 -2.48 -11.59
CA TYR A 155 -14.27 -1.37 -10.65
C TYR A 155 -13.40 -1.78 -9.47
N PHE A 156 -12.35 -1.02 -9.22
CA PHE A 156 -11.37 -1.32 -8.17
C PHE A 156 -11.27 -0.15 -7.19
N GLY A 157 -11.25 -0.45 -5.88
CA GLY A 157 -10.87 0.53 -4.87
C GLY A 157 -9.35 0.71 -4.87
N VAL A 158 -8.87 1.93 -4.74
CA VAL A 158 -7.44 2.23 -4.70
C VAL A 158 -7.13 3.13 -3.52
N ILE A 159 -6.09 2.79 -2.77
CA ILE A 159 -5.48 3.65 -1.76
C ILE A 159 -4.05 3.95 -2.18
N VAL A 160 -3.68 5.23 -2.13
CA VAL A 160 -2.35 5.74 -2.49
C VAL A 160 -1.67 6.26 -1.22
N CYS A 161 -0.39 6.01 -1.08
CA CYS A 161 0.42 6.60 -0.02
C CYS A 161 0.63 8.10 -0.26
N SER A 162 0.73 8.88 0.82
CA SER A 162 1.05 10.32 0.73
C SER A 162 2.56 10.62 0.62
N ARG A 163 3.42 9.59 0.73
CA ARG A 163 4.88 9.73 0.75
C ARG A 163 5.53 8.95 -0.38
N PHE A 164 6.58 9.54 -0.97
CA PHE A 164 7.45 8.84 -1.92
C PHE A 164 8.51 8.04 -1.17
N PRO A 165 8.92 6.86 -1.69
CA PRO A 165 10.11 6.16 -1.21
C PRO A 165 11.36 7.05 -1.40
N GLN A 166 12.30 6.94 -0.48
CA GLN A 166 13.60 7.57 -0.69
C GLN A 166 14.32 6.91 -1.87
N ALA A 167 14.80 7.70 -2.81
CA ALA A 167 15.66 7.26 -3.91
C ALA A 167 17.01 7.98 -3.79
N VAL A 168 17.95 7.29 -3.18
CA VAL A 168 19.34 7.74 -2.98
C VAL A 168 20.30 6.76 -3.64
N ASP A 169 21.60 7.06 -3.66
CA ASP A 169 22.60 6.22 -4.33
C ASP A 169 22.84 4.86 -3.65
N ARG A 170 22.32 4.67 -2.44
CA ARG A 170 22.25 3.37 -1.76
C ARG A 170 20.85 2.75 -1.87
N THR A 171 20.77 1.43 -1.71
CA THR A 171 19.49 0.75 -1.56
C THR A 171 18.89 1.06 -0.20
N VAL A 172 17.66 1.56 -0.16
CA VAL A 172 16.87 1.83 1.04
C VAL A 172 15.73 0.83 1.10
N ARG A 173 15.65 0.06 2.19
CA ARG A 173 14.50 -0.81 2.45
C ARG A 173 13.32 0.06 2.88
N CYS A 174 12.17 -0.20 2.30
CA CYS A 174 10.92 0.49 2.59
C CYS A 174 9.88 -0.54 3.00
N THR A 175 9.11 -0.23 4.04
CA THR A 175 7.97 -1.05 4.48
C THR A 175 6.68 -0.24 4.32
N ALA A 176 5.72 -0.78 3.58
CA ALA A 176 4.40 -0.20 3.43
C ALA A 176 3.40 -0.91 4.33
N HIS A 177 2.59 -0.16 5.07
CA HIS A 177 1.54 -0.67 5.95
C HIS A 177 0.19 -0.10 5.56
N LEU A 178 -0.77 -0.96 5.24
CA LEU A 178 -2.19 -0.60 5.17
C LEU A 178 -2.74 -0.62 6.59
N VAL A 179 -3.10 0.54 7.11
CA VAL A 179 -3.55 0.69 8.50
C VAL A 179 -5.03 1.03 8.59
N SER A 180 -5.68 0.54 9.65
CA SER A 180 -7.03 0.98 10.05
C SER A 180 -6.95 2.33 10.74
N LEU A 181 -7.78 3.26 10.30
CA LEU A 181 -8.00 4.58 10.91
C LEU A 181 -9.28 4.62 11.76
N GLU A 182 -9.92 3.47 11.99
CA GLU A 182 -11.15 3.42 12.79
C GLU A 182 -10.89 3.93 14.21
N GLY A 183 -11.69 4.89 14.64
CA GLY A 183 -11.53 5.60 15.91
C GLY A 183 -10.64 6.84 15.86
N PHE A 184 -9.84 7.03 14.81
CA PHE A 184 -8.90 8.16 14.70
C PHE A 184 -9.53 9.48 14.23
N SER A 185 -10.84 9.54 13.95
CA SER A 185 -11.49 10.80 13.55
C SER A 185 -11.20 11.92 14.54
N GLY A 186 -10.62 13.00 14.04
CA GLY A 186 -10.19 14.15 14.83
C GLY A 186 -8.94 13.94 15.69
N TYR A 187 -8.27 12.77 15.61
CA TYR A 187 -7.01 12.49 16.31
C TYR A 187 -5.81 12.37 15.38
N LEU A 188 -6.02 12.44 14.06
CA LEU A 188 -4.92 12.45 13.10
C LEU A 188 -4.10 13.75 13.19
N PRO A 189 -2.89 13.82 12.60
CA PRO A 189 -2.09 15.03 12.59
C PRO A 189 -2.89 16.26 12.14
N GLY A 190 -2.68 17.39 12.83
CA GLY A 190 -3.49 18.61 12.63
C GLY A 190 -4.84 18.62 13.35
N GLY A 191 -5.22 17.53 14.02
CA GLY A 191 -6.42 17.43 14.85
C GLY A 191 -6.12 17.64 16.35
N ARG A 192 -6.72 16.80 17.20
CA ARG A 192 -6.55 16.84 18.68
C ARG A 192 -5.24 16.19 19.12
N GLU A 193 -4.10 16.79 18.77
CA GLU A 193 -2.76 16.28 19.09
C GLU A 193 -2.51 16.17 20.60
N GLU A 194 -3.23 16.96 21.42
CA GLU A 194 -3.16 16.90 22.88
C GLU A 194 -3.45 15.51 23.44
N ALA A 195 -4.22 14.71 22.73
CA ALA A 195 -4.61 13.37 23.16
C ALA A 195 -3.44 12.37 23.12
N TRP A 196 -2.43 12.61 22.30
CA TRP A 196 -1.34 11.65 22.08
C TRP A 196 0.06 12.22 22.10
N LYS A 197 0.23 13.55 22.06
CA LYS A 197 1.57 14.17 21.96
C LYS A 197 2.50 13.89 23.14
N ASN A 198 1.93 13.54 24.32
CA ASN A 198 2.68 13.22 25.53
C ASN A 198 2.74 11.71 25.82
N GLU A 199 2.22 10.89 24.92
CA GLU A 199 2.30 9.44 25.01
C GLU A 199 3.68 8.94 24.51
N ASP A 200 4.11 7.78 24.97
CA ASP A 200 5.34 7.17 24.48
C ASP A 200 5.10 6.51 23.12
N TRP A 201 3.88 6.01 22.89
CA TRP A 201 3.50 5.26 21.70
C TRP A 201 2.13 5.64 21.18
N ILE A 202 2.01 5.63 19.85
CA ILE A 202 0.72 5.59 19.15
C ILE A 202 0.63 4.24 18.46
N GLN A 203 -0.46 3.52 18.72
CA GLN A 203 -0.72 2.19 18.18
C GLN A 203 -1.78 2.26 17.07
N MET A 204 -1.52 1.55 15.97
CA MET A 204 -2.45 1.40 14.85
C MET A 204 -2.53 -0.08 14.45
N VAL A 205 -3.69 -0.52 13.99
CA VAL A 205 -3.84 -1.87 13.42
C VAL A 205 -3.30 -1.86 11.99
N SER A 206 -2.40 -2.80 11.69
CA SER A 206 -1.84 -3.04 10.36
C SER A 206 -2.60 -4.20 9.71
N LEU A 207 -3.47 -3.88 8.76
CA LEU A 207 -4.30 -4.86 8.05
C LEU A 207 -3.50 -5.67 7.02
N TYR A 208 -2.49 -5.05 6.44
CA TYR A 208 -1.58 -5.65 5.47
C TYR A 208 -0.27 -4.89 5.45
N HIS A 209 0.84 -5.56 5.18
CA HIS A 209 2.13 -4.92 5.00
C HIS A 209 3.00 -5.71 4.03
N TRP A 210 3.92 -5.01 3.38
CA TRP A 210 4.93 -5.61 2.51
C TRP A 210 6.18 -4.75 2.46
N GLU A 211 7.29 -5.36 2.08
CA GLU A 211 8.57 -4.71 1.94
C GLU A 211 9.01 -4.67 0.48
N PHE A 212 9.68 -3.60 0.11
CA PHE A 212 10.38 -3.44 -1.16
C PHE A 212 11.61 -2.57 -0.92
N SER A 213 12.46 -2.40 -1.93
CA SER A 213 13.64 -1.57 -1.81
C SER A 213 13.66 -0.51 -2.91
N SER A 214 14.01 0.72 -2.54
CA SER A 214 14.17 1.82 -3.48
C SER A 214 15.64 2.22 -3.57
N ARG A 215 16.09 2.50 -4.77
CA ARG A 215 17.42 2.99 -5.06
C ARG A 215 17.35 3.92 -6.26
N LYS A 216 17.99 5.07 -6.17
CA LYS A 216 18.13 5.94 -7.34
C LYS A 216 18.77 5.17 -8.49
N SER A 217 18.15 5.18 -9.65
CA SER A 217 18.78 4.61 -10.84
C SER A 217 20.07 5.38 -11.10
N SER A 218 21.17 4.67 -11.30
CA SER A 218 22.38 5.29 -11.83
C SER A 218 21.98 5.99 -13.13
N GLU A 219 22.50 7.18 -13.39
CA GLU A 219 22.20 7.99 -14.58
C GLU A 219 22.58 7.33 -15.92
N GLU A 220 22.95 6.06 -15.91
CA GLU A 220 22.97 5.23 -17.11
C GLU A 220 21.54 5.02 -17.58
N SER A 221 20.97 6.07 -18.17
CA SER A 221 19.69 5.98 -18.84
C SER A 221 19.77 4.88 -19.91
N PHE A 222 18.65 4.27 -20.24
CA PHE A 222 18.55 3.33 -21.36
C PHE A 222 19.25 3.87 -22.63
N ARG A 223 19.21 5.18 -22.83
CA ARG A 223 19.92 5.89 -23.88
C ARG A 223 21.45 5.73 -23.77
N THR A 224 22.02 5.92 -22.58
CA THR A 224 23.46 5.75 -22.34
C THR A 224 23.89 4.29 -22.48
N LEU A 225 23.04 3.35 -22.06
CA LEU A 225 23.27 1.91 -22.28
C LEU A 225 23.22 1.57 -23.77
N THR A 226 22.25 2.12 -24.51
CA THR A 226 22.15 1.90 -25.97
C THR A 226 23.27 2.58 -26.74
N GLU A 227 23.76 3.74 -26.31
CA GLU A 227 24.93 4.41 -26.90
C GLU A 227 26.22 3.64 -26.62
N LYS A 228 26.33 2.89 -25.53
CA LYS A 228 27.46 2.00 -25.20
C LYS A 228 27.38 0.65 -25.87
N LEU A 229 26.22 0.25 -26.40
CA LEU A 229 26.08 -0.94 -27.21
C LEU A 229 26.77 -0.69 -28.54
N ASP A 230 27.83 -1.46 -28.80
CA ASP A 230 28.49 -1.47 -30.10
C ASP A 230 27.50 -1.97 -31.17
N SER A 231 26.88 -1.01 -31.86
CA SER A 231 25.86 -1.28 -32.90
C SER A 231 26.39 -2.08 -34.07
N GLY A 232 27.71 -2.22 -34.20
CA GLY A 232 28.35 -3.08 -35.19
C GLY A 232 28.10 -4.57 -35.00
N ARG A 233 27.65 -5.00 -33.81
CA ARG A 233 27.30 -6.40 -33.50
C ARG A 233 25.81 -6.71 -33.61
N LEU A 234 24.96 -5.71 -33.78
CA LEU A 234 23.52 -5.85 -33.99
C LEU A 234 23.14 -5.67 -35.46
N SER A 235 23.86 -6.34 -36.39
CA SER A 235 23.37 -6.43 -37.76
C SER A 235 22.13 -7.32 -37.77
N LEU A 236 21.04 -6.79 -38.32
CA LEU A 236 19.86 -7.59 -38.62
C LEU A 236 20.28 -8.80 -39.46
N TYR A 237 19.94 -10.00 -39.01
CA TYR A 237 20.14 -11.23 -39.76
C TYR A 237 19.47 -11.10 -41.13
N GLN A 238 20.24 -10.99 -42.16
CA GLN A 238 19.73 -11.10 -43.53
C GLN A 238 19.67 -12.59 -43.87
N SER A 239 18.48 -13.09 -44.17
CA SER A 239 18.25 -14.48 -44.56
C SER A 239 19.08 -14.81 -45.76
N GLY A 240 20.10 -15.64 -45.60
CA GLY A 240 20.99 -16.09 -46.69
C GLY A 240 22.48 -16.03 -46.38
N GLU A 241 22.95 -15.36 -45.34
CA GLU A 241 24.36 -15.40 -44.94
C GLU A 241 24.58 -16.35 -43.75
N PRO A 242 25.56 -17.24 -43.79
CA PRO A 242 25.89 -18.12 -42.67
C PRO A 242 26.46 -17.31 -41.51
N LEU A 243 25.97 -17.55 -40.31
CA LEU A 243 26.51 -16.97 -39.08
C LEU A 243 28.00 -17.33 -38.94
N PRO A 244 28.90 -16.37 -38.71
CA PRO A 244 30.30 -16.66 -38.50
C PRO A 244 30.47 -17.52 -37.25
N GLY A 245 30.90 -18.78 -37.39
CA GLY A 245 31.23 -19.72 -36.32
C GLY A 245 30.15 -20.68 -35.86
N GLY A 246 29.01 -20.78 -36.54
CA GLY A 246 27.99 -21.80 -36.27
C GLY A 246 28.15 -23.03 -37.20
N PRO A 247 27.82 -24.26 -36.73
CA PRO A 247 27.80 -25.43 -37.62
C PRO A 247 26.73 -25.22 -38.69
N ALA A 248 27.08 -25.50 -39.93
CA ALA A 248 26.17 -25.46 -41.07
C ALA A 248 25.07 -26.51 -40.90
N HIS A 249 23.96 -26.15 -40.29
CA HIS A 249 22.74 -26.93 -40.40
C HIS A 249 21.89 -26.31 -41.51
N ALA A 250 21.90 -27.04 -42.63
CA ALA A 250 20.97 -26.84 -43.71
C ALA A 250 19.55 -26.93 -43.17
N VAL A 251 18.80 -25.84 -43.26
CA VAL A 251 17.34 -25.91 -43.18
C VAL A 251 16.86 -26.25 -44.56
N GLU A 252 16.62 -27.55 -44.81
CA GLU A 252 15.78 -27.98 -45.92
C GLU A 252 14.32 -27.72 -45.53
N ARG A 253 13.68 -26.89 -46.32
CA ARG A 253 12.25 -26.69 -46.65
C ARG A 253 11.20 -26.84 -45.53
#